data_bd1fe733d79aff8fce6f496d6bcc1bd2
#
_entry.id   bd1fe733d79aff8fce6f496d6bcc1bd2
#
_cell.length_a   1.000
_cell.length_b   1.000
_cell.length_c   1.000
_cell.angle_alpha   90.00
_cell.angle_beta   90.00
_cell.angle_gamma   90.00
#
_symmetry.space_group_name_H-M   'P 1'
#
loop_
_entity.id
_entity.type
_entity.pdbx_description
1 polymer ?
#
loop_
_entity_poly.entity_id
_entity_poly.type
_entity_poly.pdbx_seq_one_letter_code
_entity_poly.pdbx_strand_id
1 'polypeptide(L)'
;AGRVAVKKLPFYGERAGPDRPHSRAIVFAGPEPPVSFFAYPGKPSFLSPPGARLVRLASLREDAGHALTGLADALDAPAEPALVQAPTSFPVEPGRLNSANLGAILADLLPENCIVSDESATSGGAAFAMCAGAAQHDWLQLTGGAIGQGLPVAVGAAVACPDRKVIALQADGSGMYTNQSLWTMAREKLDVVTILLNN
;
A
#
# COMPACT_ATOMS: atom_id res chain seq x y z
N ALA A 1 10.27 6.47 6.85
CA ALA A 1 11.46 7.12 6.29
C ALA A 1 12.63 6.14 6.16
N GLY A 2 13.69 6.53 5.42
CA GLY A 2 14.93 5.73 5.30
C GLY A 2 14.88 4.56 4.32
N ARG A 3 13.73 4.22 3.74
CA ARG A 3 13.59 3.23 2.67
C ARG A 3 13.53 3.89 1.30
N VAL A 4 13.73 3.12 0.24
CA VAL A 4 13.57 3.60 -1.14
C VAL A 4 12.15 4.11 -1.35
N ALA A 5 12.02 5.31 -1.90
CA ALA A 5 10.72 5.88 -2.22
C ALA A 5 10.04 5.09 -3.33
N VAL A 6 8.89 4.49 -3.04
CA VAL A 6 8.08 3.75 -4.01
C VAL A 6 6.81 4.51 -4.35
N LYS A 7 6.37 4.41 -5.59
CA LYS A 7 5.13 5.02 -6.05
C LYS A 7 4.05 3.95 -6.23
N LYS A 8 2.84 4.25 -5.80
CA LYS A 8 1.67 3.45 -6.09
C LYS A 8 1.18 3.71 -7.51
N LEU A 9 0.83 2.65 -8.23
CA LEU A 9 0.14 2.79 -9.51
C LEU A 9 -1.27 3.37 -9.25
N PRO A 10 -1.67 4.45 -9.96
CA PRO A 10 -2.99 5.03 -9.78
C PRO A 10 -4.10 4.01 -10.07
N PHE A 11 -5.16 4.05 -9.26
CA PHE A 11 -6.33 3.19 -9.40
C PHE A 11 -7.07 3.43 -10.73
N TYR A 12 -7.19 4.69 -11.14
CA TYR A 12 -7.82 5.06 -12.41
C TYR A 12 -6.81 5.00 -13.55
N GLY A 13 -7.12 4.24 -14.59
CA GLY A 13 -6.25 4.02 -15.76
C GLY A 13 -5.82 5.31 -16.46
N GLU A 14 -6.67 6.34 -16.47
CA GLU A 14 -6.37 7.67 -17.03
C GLU A 14 -5.17 8.35 -16.36
N ARG A 15 -4.98 8.10 -15.07
CA ARG A 15 -3.87 8.66 -14.29
C ARG A 15 -2.61 7.83 -14.35
N ALA A 16 -2.71 6.58 -14.82
CA ALA A 16 -1.57 5.67 -14.93
C ALA A 16 -0.71 5.93 -16.19
N GLY A 17 -1.31 6.53 -17.23
CA GLY A 17 -0.67 6.75 -18.53
C GLY A 17 0.42 7.84 -18.55
N PRO A 18 0.21 9.05 -17.97
CA PRO A 18 1.14 10.18 -18.12
C PRO A 18 2.53 9.94 -17.52
N ASP A 19 2.62 9.12 -16.47
CA ASP A 19 3.90 8.89 -15.77
C ASP A 19 4.85 7.91 -16.48
N ARG A 20 4.43 7.28 -17.58
CA ARG A 20 5.19 6.20 -18.24
C ARG A 20 5.35 6.28 -19.75
N PRO A 21 5.17 7.42 -20.42
CA PRO A 21 5.18 7.48 -21.89
C PRO A 21 6.51 7.05 -22.53
N HIS A 22 7.59 6.93 -21.74
CA HIS A 22 8.94 6.66 -22.23
C HIS A 22 9.59 5.40 -21.68
N SER A 23 8.85 4.57 -20.93
CA SER A 23 9.42 3.30 -20.44
C SER A 23 9.64 2.33 -21.59
N ARG A 24 10.91 2.02 -21.89
CA ARG A 24 11.30 1.02 -22.90
C ARG A 24 11.07 -0.41 -22.43
N ALA A 25 11.15 -0.62 -21.12
CA ALA A 25 10.90 -1.92 -20.48
C ALA A 25 10.22 -1.73 -19.13
N ILE A 26 9.42 -2.72 -18.74
CA ILE A 26 8.83 -2.85 -17.41
C ILE A 26 9.22 -4.21 -16.87
N VAL A 27 9.82 -4.23 -15.70
CA VAL A 27 10.23 -5.44 -15.00
C VAL A 27 9.23 -5.74 -13.89
N PHE A 28 8.73 -6.97 -13.83
CA PHE A 28 7.77 -7.43 -12.84
C PHE A 28 8.43 -8.38 -11.84
N ALA A 29 8.32 -8.06 -10.56
CA ALA A 29 8.80 -8.91 -9.47
C ALA A 29 7.59 -9.32 -8.61
N GLY A 30 7.00 -10.47 -8.93
CA GLY A 30 5.81 -11.03 -8.28
C GLY A 30 4.53 -10.85 -9.10
N PRO A 31 3.98 -9.63 -9.29
CA PRO A 31 2.69 -9.44 -9.95
C PRO A 31 2.74 -9.67 -11.47
N GLU A 32 1.55 -9.85 -12.05
CA GLU A 32 1.36 -9.82 -13.50
C GLU A 32 1.36 -8.37 -14.03
N PRO A 33 1.49 -8.17 -15.36
CA PRO A 33 1.40 -6.84 -15.95
C PRO A 33 0.13 -6.10 -15.54
N PRO A 34 0.22 -4.80 -15.17
CA PRO A 34 -0.91 -4.07 -14.62
C PRO A 34 -2.01 -3.88 -15.67
N VAL A 35 -3.23 -4.12 -15.22
CA VAL A 35 -4.45 -3.90 -16.00
C VAL A 35 -5.32 -2.82 -15.36
N SER A 36 -6.18 -2.19 -16.16
CA SER A 36 -7.20 -1.27 -15.67
C SER A 36 -8.16 -2.02 -14.75
N PHE A 37 -8.50 -1.42 -13.60
CA PHE A 37 -9.48 -2.02 -12.68
C PHE A 37 -10.87 -2.14 -13.32
N PHE A 38 -11.30 -1.11 -14.05
CA PHE A 38 -12.55 -1.13 -14.80
C PHE A 38 -12.30 -1.23 -16.31
N ALA A 39 -13.19 -1.93 -17.01
CA ALA A 39 -13.24 -1.91 -18.46
C ALA A 39 -13.95 -0.62 -18.93
N TYR A 40 -13.18 0.32 -19.46
CA TYR A 40 -13.74 1.56 -20.01
C TYR A 40 -13.88 1.45 -21.53
N PRO A 41 -15.03 1.83 -22.11
CA PRO A 41 -15.19 1.87 -23.57
C PRO A 41 -14.11 2.73 -24.23
N GLY A 42 -13.47 2.20 -25.27
CA GLY A 42 -12.46 2.91 -26.03
C GLY A 42 -11.11 3.13 -25.35
N LYS A 43 -10.88 2.55 -24.18
CA LYS A 43 -9.60 2.63 -23.46
C LYS A 43 -8.90 1.26 -23.38
N PRO A 44 -7.55 1.24 -23.40
CA PRO A 44 -6.82 -0.02 -23.28
C PRO A 44 -6.98 -0.61 -21.89
N SER A 45 -7.14 -1.94 -21.82
CA SER A 45 -7.18 -2.66 -20.54
C SER A 45 -5.79 -2.79 -19.90
N PHE A 46 -4.74 -2.87 -20.72
CA PHE A 46 -3.36 -2.93 -20.23
C PHE A 46 -2.83 -1.53 -19.96
N LEU A 47 -2.19 -1.35 -18.81
CA LEU A 47 -1.60 -0.08 -18.39
C LEU A 47 -0.10 0.03 -18.76
N SER A 48 0.45 -0.99 -19.37
CA SER A 48 1.80 -0.95 -19.93
C SER A 48 1.81 -0.09 -21.20
N PRO A 49 2.83 0.80 -21.39
CA PRO A 49 2.94 1.58 -22.61
C PRO A 49 3.02 0.68 -23.86
N PRO A 50 2.39 1.07 -24.96
CA PRO A 50 2.53 0.35 -26.23
C PRO A 50 4.00 0.19 -26.63
N GLY A 51 4.40 -1.03 -27.00
CA GLY A 51 5.78 -1.31 -27.43
C GLY A 51 6.81 -1.46 -26.29
N ALA A 52 6.44 -1.28 -25.04
CA ALA A 52 7.33 -1.55 -23.92
C ALA A 52 7.61 -3.07 -23.81
N ARG A 53 8.89 -3.42 -23.61
CA ARG A 53 9.29 -4.80 -23.33
C ARG A 53 8.83 -5.18 -21.91
N LEU A 54 8.05 -6.24 -21.80
CA LEU A 54 7.60 -6.78 -20.51
C LEU A 54 8.54 -7.90 -20.09
N VAL A 55 9.17 -7.78 -18.93
CA VAL A 55 10.15 -8.74 -18.41
C VAL A 55 9.67 -9.23 -17.05
N ARG A 56 9.44 -10.52 -16.93
CA ARG A 56 9.18 -11.15 -15.63
C ARG A 56 10.50 -11.49 -14.97
N LEU A 57 10.78 -10.84 -13.84
CA LEU A 57 11.94 -11.13 -13.00
C LEU A 57 11.65 -12.28 -12.03
N ALA A 58 10.46 -12.26 -11.42
CA ALA A 58 9.95 -13.31 -10.56
C ALA A 58 8.42 -13.43 -10.72
N SER A 59 7.90 -14.65 -10.62
CA SER A 59 6.48 -14.94 -10.54
C SER A 59 5.99 -14.87 -9.09
N LEU A 60 4.65 -14.99 -8.86
CA LEU A 60 4.06 -15.08 -7.52
C LEU A 60 4.48 -16.33 -6.73
N ARG A 61 5.12 -17.33 -7.38
CA ARG A 61 5.58 -18.56 -6.75
C ARG A 61 7.07 -18.56 -6.43
N GLU A 62 7.76 -17.48 -6.77
CA GLU A 62 9.19 -17.31 -6.60
C GLU A 62 9.47 -16.21 -5.57
N ASP A 63 10.65 -16.24 -4.98
CA ASP A 63 11.09 -15.20 -4.05
C ASP A 63 11.50 -13.94 -4.81
N ALA A 64 10.58 -12.95 -4.80
CA ALA A 64 10.80 -11.67 -5.47
C ALA A 64 11.94 -10.86 -4.82
N GLY A 65 12.15 -11.00 -3.52
CA GLY A 65 13.24 -10.34 -2.80
C GLY A 65 14.60 -10.88 -3.25
N HIS A 66 14.72 -12.19 -3.29
CA HIS A 66 15.93 -12.86 -3.81
C HIS A 66 16.21 -12.49 -5.27
N ALA A 67 15.17 -12.47 -6.11
CA ALA A 67 15.29 -12.10 -7.51
C ALA A 67 15.72 -10.63 -7.70
N LEU A 68 15.21 -9.72 -6.88
CA LEU A 68 15.62 -8.30 -6.90
C LEU A 68 17.07 -8.13 -6.43
N THR A 69 17.49 -8.86 -5.40
CA THR A 69 18.88 -8.87 -4.94
C THR A 69 19.80 -9.35 -6.06
N GLY A 70 19.47 -10.49 -6.71
CA GLY A 70 20.25 -10.99 -7.84
C GLY A 70 20.30 -10.03 -9.03
N LEU A 71 19.24 -9.27 -9.27
CA LEU A 71 19.25 -8.21 -10.28
C LEU A 71 20.17 -7.06 -9.88
N ALA A 72 20.16 -6.64 -8.62
CA ALA A 72 21.05 -5.60 -8.12
C ALA A 72 22.50 -6.02 -8.27
N ASP A 73 22.86 -7.25 -7.89
CA ASP A 73 24.20 -7.83 -8.04
C ASP A 73 24.63 -7.87 -9.52
N ALA A 74 23.74 -8.33 -10.40
CA ALA A 74 24.01 -8.41 -11.85
C ALA A 74 24.22 -7.05 -12.52
N LEU A 75 23.68 -5.99 -11.92
CA LEU A 75 23.84 -4.61 -12.38
C LEU A 75 24.97 -3.86 -11.66
N ASP A 76 25.69 -4.52 -10.77
CA ASP A 76 26.71 -3.89 -9.90
C ASP A 76 26.12 -2.64 -9.19
N ALA A 77 24.91 -2.79 -8.68
CA ALA A 77 24.19 -1.68 -8.05
C ALA A 77 24.86 -1.27 -6.74
N PRO A 78 24.96 0.05 -6.42
CA PRO A 78 25.50 0.50 -5.15
C PRO A 78 24.72 -0.10 -3.97
N ALA A 79 25.42 -0.44 -2.89
CA ALA A 79 24.81 -0.96 -1.66
C ALA A 79 23.83 0.07 -1.04
N GLU A 80 24.17 1.37 -1.15
CA GLU A 80 23.31 2.45 -0.69
C GLU A 80 22.45 3.01 -1.82
N PRO A 81 21.12 3.11 -1.61
CA PRO A 81 20.23 3.66 -2.63
C PRO A 81 20.48 5.16 -2.84
N ALA A 82 20.48 5.60 -4.10
CA ALA A 82 20.65 7.02 -4.44
C ALA A 82 19.50 7.91 -3.97
N LEU A 83 18.31 7.35 -3.81
CA LEU A 83 17.10 8.04 -3.37
C LEU A 83 16.45 7.28 -2.22
N VAL A 84 16.32 7.92 -1.08
CA VAL A 84 15.58 7.42 0.07
C VAL A 84 14.45 8.37 0.43
N GLN A 85 13.38 7.83 0.96
CA GLN A 85 12.28 8.63 1.50
C GLN A 85 12.76 9.39 2.73
N ALA A 86 12.83 10.71 2.63
CA ALA A 86 13.16 11.58 3.76
C ALA A 86 12.05 11.52 4.82
N PRO A 87 12.41 11.70 6.11
CA PRO A 87 11.42 11.94 7.14
C PRO A 87 10.57 13.16 6.80
N THR A 88 9.26 13.05 6.96
CA THR A 88 8.33 14.17 6.77
C THR A 88 7.38 14.23 7.96
N SER A 89 7.08 15.45 8.38
CA SER A 89 6.05 15.74 9.36
C SER A 89 5.07 16.75 8.77
N PHE A 90 3.84 16.70 9.22
CA PHE A 90 2.79 17.61 8.78
C PHE A 90 2.18 18.30 10.00
N PRO A 91 1.86 19.60 9.93
CA PRO A 91 1.16 20.24 11.02
C PRO A 91 -0.22 19.59 11.19
N VAL A 92 -0.55 19.26 12.44
CA VAL A 92 -1.88 18.76 12.79
C VAL A 92 -2.73 19.96 13.21
N GLU A 93 -3.62 20.38 12.34
CA GLU A 93 -4.54 21.47 12.65
C GLU A 93 -5.68 20.97 13.55
N PRO A 94 -5.98 21.68 14.64
CA PRO A 94 -7.11 21.34 15.49
C PRO A 94 -8.43 21.52 14.74
N GLY A 95 -9.42 20.71 15.08
CA GLY A 95 -10.75 20.83 14.48
C GLY A 95 -11.38 19.48 14.14
N ARG A 96 -12.38 19.53 13.25
CA ARG A 96 -13.09 18.33 12.80
C ARG A 96 -12.17 17.44 11.98
N LEU A 97 -12.19 16.13 12.24
CA LEU A 97 -11.46 15.15 11.45
C LEU A 97 -11.91 15.17 9.98
N ASN A 98 -10.93 15.11 9.11
CA ASN A 98 -11.09 14.99 7.66
C ASN A 98 -9.91 14.16 7.10
N SER A 99 -9.94 13.83 5.81
CA SER A 99 -8.90 12.97 5.18
C SER A 99 -7.48 13.55 5.31
N ALA A 100 -7.32 14.87 5.26
CA ALA A 100 -6.00 15.50 5.33
C ALA A 100 -5.42 15.48 6.75
N ASN A 101 -6.18 15.94 7.76
CA ASN A 101 -5.67 15.94 9.13
C ASN A 101 -5.55 14.52 9.72
N LEU A 102 -6.38 13.56 9.29
CA LEU A 102 -6.20 12.15 9.63
C LEU A 102 -4.84 11.64 9.12
N GLY A 103 -4.47 11.97 7.87
CA GLY A 103 -3.18 11.60 7.31
C GLY A 103 -2.01 12.20 8.10
N ALA A 104 -2.11 13.48 8.51
CA ALA A 104 -1.10 14.15 9.33
C ALA A 104 -0.96 13.49 10.72
N ILE A 105 -2.09 13.20 11.37
CA ILE A 105 -2.11 12.53 12.68
C ILE A 105 -1.47 11.14 12.58
N LEU A 106 -1.83 10.36 11.56
CA LEU A 106 -1.24 9.04 11.35
C LEU A 106 0.27 9.13 11.10
N ALA A 107 0.72 10.09 10.25
CA ALA A 107 2.14 10.27 9.96
C ALA A 107 2.96 10.61 11.23
N ASP A 108 2.36 11.29 12.19
CA ASP A 108 2.99 11.66 13.47
C ASP A 108 2.96 10.51 14.51
N LEU A 109 1.86 9.75 14.54
CA LEU A 109 1.60 8.77 15.59
C LEU A 109 1.92 7.31 15.24
N LEU A 110 2.21 7.00 13.96
CA LEU A 110 2.52 5.61 13.57
C LEU A 110 3.73 5.09 14.36
N PRO A 111 3.58 3.99 15.12
CA PRO A 111 4.70 3.38 15.79
C PRO A 111 5.75 2.84 14.82
N GLU A 112 7.01 2.84 15.25
CA GLU A 112 8.07 2.16 14.52
C GLU A 112 7.73 0.69 14.30
N ASN A 113 7.98 0.20 13.09
CA ASN A 113 7.77 -1.20 12.70
C ASN A 113 6.30 -1.68 12.77
N CYS A 114 5.31 -0.78 12.77
CA CYS A 114 3.89 -1.19 12.73
C CYS A 114 3.49 -1.72 11.33
N ILE A 115 2.32 -2.34 11.28
CA ILE A 115 1.70 -2.81 10.04
C ILE A 115 0.37 -2.06 9.88
N VAL A 116 0.17 -1.40 8.75
CA VAL A 116 -1.09 -0.75 8.39
C VAL A 116 -1.86 -1.61 7.41
N SER A 117 -3.08 -2.00 7.75
CA SER A 117 -4.04 -2.63 6.82
C SER A 117 -5.03 -1.56 6.38
N ASP A 118 -4.99 -1.21 5.09
CA ASP A 118 -5.72 -0.05 4.57
C ASP A 118 -6.87 -0.46 3.65
N GLU A 119 -8.06 -0.32 4.17
CA GLU A 119 -9.34 -0.35 3.45
C GLU A 119 -10.17 0.89 3.74
N SER A 120 -9.52 2.03 3.84
CA SER A 120 -10.13 3.34 4.13
C SER A 120 -10.92 3.93 2.96
N ALA A 121 -10.86 3.30 1.80
CA ALA A 121 -11.53 3.71 0.56
C ALA A 121 -11.28 5.20 0.22
N THR A 122 -12.35 5.98 0.06
CA THR A 122 -12.25 7.40 -0.32
C THR A 122 -11.78 8.30 0.84
N SER A 123 -12.10 7.94 2.08
CA SER A 123 -11.84 8.79 3.24
C SER A 123 -10.37 8.81 3.67
N GLY A 124 -9.62 7.73 3.41
CA GLY A 124 -8.19 7.62 3.75
C GLY A 124 -7.21 8.02 2.65
N GLY A 125 -7.69 8.61 1.55
CA GLY A 125 -6.88 8.82 0.34
C GLY A 125 -5.57 9.58 0.52
N ALA A 126 -5.47 10.47 1.51
CA ALA A 126 -4.24 11.21 1.81
C ALA A 126 -3.27 10.42 2.72
N ALA A 127 -3.77 9.48 3.53
CA ALA A 127 -2.99 8.83 4.59
C ALA A 127 -1.76 8.10 4.05
N PHE A 128 -1.90 7.30 3.00
CA PHE A 128 -0.78 6.58 2.40
C PHE A 128 0.37 7.50 1.97
N ALA A 129 0.05 8.61 1.29
CA ALA A 129 1.06 9.54 0.80
C ALA A 129 1.73 10.31 1.95
N MET A 130 0.96 10.73 2.95
CA MET A 130 1.47 11.48 4.10
C MET A 130 2.32 10.61 5.02
N CYS A 131 1.97 9.33 5.18
CA CYS A 131 2.74 8.38 5.99
C CYS A 131 4.03 7.89 5.31
N ALA A 132 4.26 8.19 4.04
CA ALA A 132 5.47 7.75 3.34
C ALA A 132 6.78 8.17 4.06
N GLY A 133 6.81 9.33 4.69
CA GLY A 133 7.94 9.85 5.47
C GLY A 133 7.84 9.63 6.99
N ALA A 134 6.83 8.90 7.47
CA ALA A 134 6.65 8.56 8.89
C ALA A 134 7.70 7.53 9.37
N ALA A 135 7.59 7.08 10.62
CA ALA A 135 8.34 5.95 11.16
C ALA A 135 8.28 4.73 10.23
N GLN A 136 9.28 3.87 10.23
CA GLN A 136 9.29 2.70 9.34
C GLN A 136 8.12 1.79 9.64
N HIS A 137 7.36 1.43 8.63
CA HIS A 137 6.16 0.60 8.74
C HIS A 137 5.90 -0.16 7.43
N ASP A 138 5.07 -1.18 7.48
CA ASP A 138 4.54 -1.85 6.31
C ASP A 138 3.11 -1.39 6.04
N TRP A 139 2.75 -1.25 4.75
CA TRP A 139 1.43 -0.79 4.35
C TRP A 139 0.79 -1.79 3.40
N LEU A 140 -0.24 -2.50 3.89
CA LEU A 140 -1.00 -3.50 3.17
C LEU A 140 -2.27 -2.84 2.60
N GLN A 141 -2.32 -2.69 1.29
CA GLN A 141 -3.43 -2.05 0.62
C GLN A 141 -4.48 -3.06 0.14
N LEU A 142 -5.69 -2.57 -0.03
CA LEU A 142 -6.77 -3.29 -0.68
C LEU A 142 -6.33 -3.75 -2.08
N THR A 143 -6.33 -5.06 -2.30
CA THR A 143 -5.94 -5.66 -3.58
C THR A 143 -7.17 -5.91 -4.45
N GLY A 144 -7.08 -5.56 -5.74
CA GLY A 144 -8.14 -5.82 -6.71
C GLY A 144 -9.50 -5.20 -6.38
N GLY A 145 -9.56 -4.18 -5.50
CA GLY A 145 -10.82 -3.58 -5.06
C GLY A 145 -11.76 -4.53 -4.30
N ALA A 146 -11.21 -5.61 -3.74
CA ALA A 146 -11.98 -6.63 -3.01
C ALA A 146 -12.34 -6.14 -1.60
N ILE A 147 -13.37 -5.31 -1.49
CA ILE A 147 -13.86 -4.77 -0.20
C ILE A 147 -14.27 -5.89 0.75
N GLY A 148 -13.96 -5.67 2.05
CA GLY A 148 -14.06 -6.69 3.09
C GLY A 148 -12.72 -7.38 3.39
N GLN A 149 -11.65 -7.02 2.68
CA GLN A 149 -10.30 -7.58 2.90
C GLN A 149 -9.60 -6.98 4.14
N GLY A 150 -9.83 -5.72 4.46
CA GLY A 150 -9.02 -4.95 5.42
C GLY A 150 -8.98 -5.55 6.82
N LEU A 151 -10.13 -5.85 7.40
CA LEU A 151 -10.21 -6.41 8.75
C LEU A 151 -9.60 -7.83 8.85
N PRO A 152 -9.90 -8.79 7.94
CA PRO A 152 -9.26 -10.10 7.94
C PRO A 152 -7.74 -10.03 7.74
N VAL A 153 -7.25 -9.13 6.89
CA VAL A 153 -5.81 -8.91 6.69
C VAL A 153 -5.16 -8.38 7.97
N ALA A 154 -5.82 -7.48 8.70
CA ALA A 154 -5.33 -7.00 9.99
C ALA A 154 -5.24 -8.13 11.02
N VAL A 155 -6.25 -9.04 11.07
CA VAL A 155 -6.20 -10.25 11.91
C VAL A 155 -5.00 -11.11 11.52
N GLY A 156 -4.85 -11.40 10.23
CA GLY A 156 -3.75 -12.24 9.73
C GLY A 156 -2.37 -11.63 10.05
N ALA A 157 -2.22 -10.32 9.88
CA ALA A 157 -0.99 -9.60 10.20
C ALA A 157 -0.64 -9.69 11.69
N ALA A 158 -1.63 -9.49 12.56
CA ALA A 158 -1.42 -9.56 14.02
C ALA A 158 -1.10 -10.98 14.50
N VAL A 159 -1.65 -12.01 13.87
CA VAL A 159 -1.33 -13.41 14.16
C VAL A 159 0.08 -13.77 13.67
N ALA A 160 0.45 -13.30 12.46
CA ALA A 160 1.75 -13.60 11.86
C ALA A 160 2.91 -12.83 12.51
N CYS A 161 2.64 -11.64 13.05
CA CYS A 161 3.62 -10.73 13.63
C CYS A 161 3.14 -10.23 15.00
N PRO A 162 3.10 -11.10 16.03
CA PRO A 162 2.50 -10.77 17.33
C PRO A 162 3.28 -9.70 18.13
N ASP A 163 4.50 -9.43 17.74
CA ASP A 163 5.40 -8.41 18.31
C ASP A 163 5.24 -7.03 17.63
N ARG A 164 4.35 -6.91 16.65
CA ARG A 164 4.13 -5.69 15.89
C ARG A 164 2.72 -5.15 16.08
N LYS A 165 2.61 -3.83 16.31
CA LYS A 165 1.32 -3.14 16.33
C LYS A 165 0.69 -3.18 14.94
N VAL A 166 -0.60 -3.53 14.87
CA VAL A 166 -1.38 -3.45 13.62
C VAL A 166 -2.38 -2.30 13.70
N ILE A 167 -2.45 -1.49 12.66
CA ILE A 167 -3.40 -0.39 12.49
C ILE A 167 -4.31 -0.74 11.32
N ALA A 168 -5.60 -0.93 11.57
CA ALA A 168 -6.59 -1.15 10.51
C ALA A 168 -7.33 0.17 10.20
N LEU A 169 -7.16 0.68 8.99
CA LEU A 169 -7.94 1.80 8.47
C LEU A 169 -9.12 1.23 7.70
N GLN A 170 -10.32 1.42 8.19
CA GLN A 170 -11.50 0.73 7.67
C GLN A 170 -12.63 1.70 7.35
N ALA A 171 -13.15 1.65 6.13
CA ALA A 171 -14.40 2.35 5.81
C ALA A 171 -15.60 1.58 6.39
N ASP A 172 -16.64 2.28 6.81
CA ASP A 172 -17.81 1.72 7.47
C ASP A 172 -18.55 0.70 6.61
N GLY A 173 -18.87 1.04 5.38
CA GLY A 173 -19.60 0.16 4.47
C GLY A 173 -18.83 -1.11 4.12
N SER A 174 -17.54 -1.00 3.80
CA SER A 174 -16.71 -2.16 3.49
C SER A 174 -16.40 -3.03 4.71
N GLY A 175 -16.33 -2.43 5.89
CA GLY A 175 -16.17 -3.16 7.14
C GLY A 175 -17.31 -4.10 7.46
N MET A 176 -18.52 -3.82 6.97
CA MET A 176 -19.70 -4.67 7.18
C MET A 176 -19.60 -6.03 6.49
N TYR A 177 -18.77 -6.16 5.46
CA TYR A 177 -18.57 -7.47 4.79
C TYR A 177 -17.89 -8.50 5.69
N THR A 178 -17.04 -8.06 6.61
CA THR A 178 -16.20 -8.94 7.45
C THR A 178 -16.09 -8.43 8.89
N ASN A 179 -17.13 -7.77 9.41
CA ASN A 179 -17.15 -7.20 10.75
C ASN A 179 -16.91 -8.22 11.87
N GLN A 180 -17.21 -9.52 11.62
CA GLN A 180 -16.87 -10.62 12.54
C GLN A 180 -15.37 -10.73 12.82
N SER A 181 -14.50 -10.12 12.01
CA SER A 181 -13.07 -10.03 12.28
C SER A 181 -12.78 -9.25 13.57
N LEU A 182 -13.60 -8.27 13.92
CA LEU A 182 -13.49 -7.53 15.18
C LEU A 182 -13.71 -8.44 16.39
N TRP A 183 -14.67 -9.39 16.29
CA TRP A 183 -14.86 -10.41 17.31
C TRP A 183 -13.63 -11.31 17.45
N THR A 184 -13.02 -11.71 16.33
CA THR A 184 -11.78 -12.50 16.34
C THR A 184 -10.64 -11.72 17.00
N MET A 185 -10.46 -10.44 16.66
CA MET A 185 -9.44 -9.58 17.27
C MET A 185 -9.63 -9.51 18.81
N ALA A 186 -10.85 -9.33 19.27
CA ALA A 186 -11.17 -9.27 20.69
C ALA A 186 -10.96 -10.62 21.39
N ARG A 187 -11.46 -11.71 20.82
CA ARG A 187 -11.33 -13.07 21.39
C ARG A 187 -9.87 -13.48 21.53
N GLU A 188 -9.08 -13.27 20.48
CA GLU A 188 -7.66 -13.65 20.45
C GLU A 188 -6.75 -12.60 21.11
N LYS A 189 -7.32 -11.48 21.59
CA LYS A 189 -6.58 -10.36 22.21
C LYS A 189 -5.45 -9.83 21.33
N LEU A 190 -5.74 -9.70 20.04
CA LEU A 190 -4.75 -9.24 19.07
C LEU A 190 -4.45 -7.75 19.26
N ASP A 191 -3.19 -7.36 19.08
CA ASP A 191 -2.75 -5.97 19.19
C ASP A 191 -3.08 -5.18 17.92
N VAL A 192 -4.38 -4.97 17.69
CA VAL A 192 -4.93 -4.25 16.55
C VAL A 192 -5.70 -3.01 17.00
N VAL A 193 -5.36 -1.86 16.42
CA VAL A 193 -6.16 -0.64 16.53
C VAL A 193 -6.96 -0.46 15.24
N THR A 194 -8.27 -0.48 15.34
CA THR A 194 -9.16 -0.25 14.18
C THR A 194 -9.66 1.19 14.20
N ILE A 195 -9.36 1.95 13.16
CA ILE A 195 -9.86 3.31 12.91
C ILE A 195 -10.97 3.20 11.88
N LEU A 196 -12.21 3.33 12.36
CA LEU A 196 -13.40 3.26 11.50
C LEU A 196 -13.70 4.66 10.95
N LEU A 197 -13.71 4.77 9.63
CA LEU A 197 -14.03 5.98 8.89
C LEU A 197 -15.50 5.90 8.47
N ASN A 198 -16.35 6.57 9.22
CA ASN A 198 -17.80 6.62 9.03
C ASN A 198 -18.15 7.91 8.25
N ASN A 199 -18.66 7.76 7.03
CA ASN A 199 -19.03 8.84 6.13
C ASN A 199 -20.53 8.87 5.78
#